data_37b4d2ddabc5dd4290f1b648f043c6bd
#
_entry.id   37b4d2ddabc5dd4290f1b648f043c6bd
#
_cell.length_a   1.000
_cell.length_b   1.000
_cell.length_c   1.000
_cell.angle_alpha   90.00
_cell.angle_beta   90.00
_cell.angle_gamma   90.00
#
_symmetry.space_group_name_H-M   'P 1'
#
loop_
_entity.id
_entity.type
_entity.pdbx_description
1 polymer ?
#
loop_
_entity_poly.entity_id
_entity_poly.type
_entity_poly.pdbx_seq_one_letter_code
_entity_poly.pdbx_strand_id
1 'polypeptide(L)'
;MLSASEFKTYIANGFNANGQPCEHIEVRGDDGQHFEAVVVSAAFIGKNMVQQHQLVYQALGDKMRSEIHALSMRTFTPEAWQNAGKRI
;
A
#
# COMPACT_ATOMS: atom_id res chain seq x y z
N MET A 1 14.20 12.02 5.33
CA MET A 1 13.40 10.94 5.96
C MET A 1 11.99 10.95 5.39
N LEU A 2 11.44 9.79 5.11
CA LEU A 2 10.14 9.66 4.51
C LEU A 2 9.05 9.76 5.58
N SER A 3 8.02 10.56 5.32
CA SER A 3 6.86 10.65 6.21
C SER A 3 5.76 9.68 5.77
N ALA A 4 4.83 9.37 6.66
CA ALA A 4 3.68 8.52 6.31
C ALA A 4 2.87 9.16 5.18
N SER A 5 2.75 10.47 5.17
CA SER A 5 2.03 11.20 4.13
C SER A 5 2.71 11.05 2.77
N GLU A 6 4.02 11.15 2.72
CA GLU A 6 4.77 10.95 1.48
C GLU A 6 4.63 9.51 0.98
N PHE A 7 4.68 8.57 1.89
CA PHE A 7 4.52 7.15 1.58
C PHE A 7 3.17 6.90 0.89
N LYS A 8 2.11 7.44 1.50
CA LYS A 8 0.77 7.32 0.95
C LYS A 8 0.70 7.91 -0.46
N THR A 9 1.31 9.06 -0.66
CA THR A 9 1.32 9.74 -1.95
C THR A 9 2.04 8.90 -3.00
N TYR A 10 3.16 8.30 -2.67
CA TYR A 10 3.90 7.46 -3.61
C TYR A 10 3.09 6.24 -4.02
N ILE A 11 2.42 5.59 -3.07
CA ILE A 11 1.57 4.45 -3.38
C ILE A 11 0.44 4.87 -4.31
N ALA A 12 -0.26 5.95 -3.97
CA ALA A 12 -1.37 6.43 -4.77
C ALA A 12 -0.95 6.76 -6.19
N ASN A 13 0.17 7.46 -6.34
CA ASN A 13 0.67 7.86 -7.66
C ASN A 13 1.05 6.65 -8.51
N GLY A 14 1.69 5.66 -7.90
CA GLY A 14 2.08 4.45 -8.62
C GLY A 14 0.90 3.67 -9.14
N PHE A 15 -0.14 3.51 -8.33
CA PHE A 15 -1.35 2.81 -8.75
C PHE A 15 -2.12 3.60 -9.80
N ASN A 16 -2.18 4.93 -9.65
CA ASN A 16 -2.83 5.79 -10.64
C ASN A 16 -2.11 5.72 -11.99
N ALA A 17 -0.79 5.69 -11.98
CA ALA A 17 -0.01 5.60 -13.21
C ALA A 17 -0.28 4.31 -13.98
N ASN A 18 -0.67 3.25 -13.27
CA ASN A 18 -1.00 1.96 -13.89
C ASN A 18 -2.48 1.86 -14.26
N GLY A 19 -3.25 2.91 -14.06
CA GLY A 19 -4.66 2.93 -14.41
C GLY A 19 -5.56 2.16 -13.46
N GLN A 20 -5.05 1.80 -12.27
CA GLN A 20 -5.81 1.03 -11.29
C GLN A 20 -5.68 1.68 -9.92
N PRO A 21 -6.42 2.77 -9.69
CA PRO A 21 -6.30 3.53 -8.44
C PRO A 21 -6.70 2.71 -7.23
N CYS A 22 -6.22 3.13 -6.08
CA CYS A 22 -6.60 2.53 -4.81
C CYS A 22 -7.90 3.14 -4.32
N GLU A 23 -8.78 2.32 -3.76
CA GLU A 23 -10.01 2.81 -3.15
C GLU A 23 -9.75 3.36 -1.76
N HIS A 24 -8.73 2.86 -1.09
CA HIS A 24 -8.37 3.30 0.24
C HIS A 24 -6.88 3.05 0.46
N ILE A 25 -6.21 4.04 1.01
CA ILE A 25 -4.81 3.91 1.44
C ILE A 25 -4.68 4.55 2.81
N GLU A 26 -4.08 3.82 3.73
CA GLU A 26 -3.82 4.34 5.05
C GLU A 26 -2.38 4.00 5.40
N VAL A 27 -1.62 4.99 5.84
CA VAL A 27 -0.23 4.77 6.23
C VAL A 27 -0.01 5.42 7.59
N ARG A 28 0.58 4.66 8.49
CA ARG A 28 0.92 5.12 9.84
C ARG A 28 2.41 4.93 10.06
N GLY A 29 3.00 5.86 10.77
CA GLY A 29 4.41 5.79 11.13
C GLY A 29 4.71 6.85 12.15
N ASP A 30 4.82 6.44 13.42
CA ASP A 30 4.98 7.38 14.53
C ASP A 30 6.43 7.70 14.84
N ASP A 31 7.33 6.74 14.60
CA ASP A 31 8.73 6.88 14.98
C ASP A 31 9.64 7.28 13.82
N GLY A 32 9.08 7.44 12.63
CA GLY A 32 9.84 7.77 11.44
C GLY A 32 10.70 6.66 10.90
N GLN A 33 10.64 5.48 11.48
CA GLN A 33 11.44 4.33 11.08
C GLN A 33 10.63 3.12 10.64
N HIS A 34 9.44 2.97 11.21
CA HIS A 34 8.57 1.84 10.88
C HIS A 34 7.24 2.36 10.38
N PHE A 35 6.75 1.75 9.31
CA PHE A 35 5.50 2.16 8.67
C PHE A 35 4.55 0.97 8.56
N GLU A 36 3.27 1.25 8.74
CA GLU A 36 2.21 0.29 8.53
C GLU A 36 1.28 0.85 7.46
N ALA A 37 1.03 0.08 6.42
CA ALA A 37 0.18 0.51 5.33
C ALA A 37 -1.00 -0.43 5.15
N VAL A 38 -2.16 0.15 4.84
CA VAL A 38 -3.34 -0.59 4.38
C VAL A 38 -3.65 -0.08 2.99
N VAL A 39 -3.71 -0.99 2.03
CA VAL A 39 -3.94 -0.64 0.63
C VAL A 39 -5.10 -1.47 0.10
N VAL A 40 -6.12 -0.81 -0.42
CA VAL A 40 -7.30 -1.45 -0.97
C VAL A 40 -7.41 -1.07 -2.45
N SER A 41 -7.43 -2.06 -3.32
CA SER A 41 -7.51 -1.81 -4.75
C SER A 41 -8.10 -2.99 -5.51
N ALA A 42 -8.85 -2.69 -6.56
CA ALA A 42 -9.33 -3.71 -7.49
C ALA A 42 -8.18 -4.39 -8.21
N ALA A 43 -7.01 -3.77 -8.25
CA ALA A 43 -5.82 -4.37 -8.86
C ALA A 43 -5.42 -5.68 -8.18
N PHE A 44 -5.86 -5.91 -6.95
CA PHE A 44 -5.51 -7.11 -6.19
C PHE A 44 -6.42 -8.30 -6.47
N ILE A 45 -7.50 -8.10 -7.20
CA ILE A 45 -8.45 -9.17 -7.50
C ILE A 45 -7.75 -10.28 -8.28
N GLY A 46 -7.92 -11.52 -7.81
CA GLY A 46 -7.32 -12.68 -8.45
C GLY A 46 -5.86 -12.92 -8.14
N LYS A 47 -5.28 -12.13 -7.23
CA LYS A 47 -3.85 -12.23 -6.89
C LYS A 47 -3.67 -12.75 -5.48
N ASN A 48 -2.62 -13.55 -5.29
CA ASN A 48 -2.29 -14.01 -3.94
C ASN A 48 -1.56 -12.92 -3.18
N MET A 49 -1.27 -13.19 -1.90
CA MET A 49 -0.66 -12.20 -1.00
C MET A 49 0.67 -11.68 -1.54
N VAL A 50 1.52 -12.57 -2.04
CA VAL A 50 2.83 -12.18 -2.55
C VAL A 50 2.68 -11.24 -3.76
N GLN A 51 1.78 -11.60 -4.66
CA GLN A 51 1.54 -10.79 -5.86
C GLN A 51 0.97 -9.42 -5.51
N GLN A 52 0.08 -9.36 -4.52
CA GLN A 52 -0.48 -8.09 -4.07
C GLN A 52 0.60 -7.19 -3.49
N HIS A 53 1.46 -7.74 -2.65
CA HIS A 53 2.56 -6.97 -2.06
C HIS A 53 3.55 -6.50 -3.12
N GLN A 54 3.81 -7.33 -4.14
CA GLN A 54 4.68 -6.92 -5.23
C GLN A 54 4.15 -5.71 -5.99
N LEU A 55 2.83 -5.62 -6.14
CA LEU A 55 2.22 -4.45 -6.79
C LEU A 55 2.48 -3.18 -5.99
N VAL A 56 2.42 -3.27 -4.67
CA VAL A 56 2.73 -2.11 -3.82
C VAL A 56 4.19 -1.71 -3.96
N TYR A 57 5.11 -2.69 -3.94
CA TYR A 57 6.53 -2.40 -4.13
C TYR A 57 6.80 -1.77 -5.48
N GLN A 58 6.13 -2.23 -6.52
CA GLN A 58 6.27 -1.64 -7.85
C GLN A 58 5.78 -0.20 -7.88
N ALA A 59 4.68 0.08 -7.18
CA ALA A 59 4.16 1.44 -7.09
C ALA A 59 5.14 2.39 -6.40
N LEU A 60 5.84 1.87 -5.39
CA LEU A 60 6.84 2.66 -4.68
C LEU A 60 8.12 2.86 -5.50
N GLY A 61 8.44 1.90 -6.35
CA GLY A 61 9.63 1.97 -7.18
C GLY A 61 10.90 2.11 -6.35
N ASP A 62 11.80 3.00 -6.78
CA ASP A 62 13.07 3.21 -6.10
C ASP A 62 12.97 4.11 -4.88
N LYS A 63 11.80 4.70 -4.64
CA LYS A 63 11.64 5.71 -3.59
C LYS A 63 11.80 5.15 -2.19
N MET A 64 11.61 3.83 -2.06
CA MET A 64 11.65 3.15 -0.78
C MET A 64 12.78 2.13 -0.68
N ARG A 65 13.77 2.24 -1.53
CA ARG A 65 14.80 1.20 -1.61
C ARG A 65 15.46 0.90 -0.27
N SER A 66 15.79 1.93 0.50
CA SER A 66 16.47 1.76 1.77
C SER A 66 15.53 1.54 2.95
N GLU A 67 14.24 1.87 2.81
CA GLU A 67 13.28 1.78 3.89
C GLU A 67 12.27 0.65 3.73
N ILE A 68 12.39 -0.13 2.65
CA ILE A 68 11.37 -1.14 2.33
C ILE A 68 11.24 -2.21 3.42
N HIS A 69 12.32 -2.50 4.12
CA HIS A 69 12.30 -3.48 5.21
C HIS A 69 11.56 -2.97 6.44
N ALA A 70 11.32 -1.67 6.52
CA ALA A 70 10.60 -1.06 7.64
C ALA A 70 9.09 -0.97 7.38
N LEU A 71 8.62 -1.51 6.25
CA LEU A 71 7.21 -1.44 5.87
C LEU A 71 6.49 -2.74 6.18
N SER A 72 5.45 -2.65 7.00
CA SER A 72 4.45 -3.70 7.16
C SER A 72 3.22 -3.29 6.37
N MET A 73 2.64 -4.21 5.62
CA MET A 73 1.48 -3.84 4.83
C MET A 73 0.39 -4.92 4.87
N ARG A 74 -0.82 -4.47 4.70
CA ARG A 74 -1.99 -5.32 4.50
C ARG A 74 -2.66 -4.86 3.23
N THR A 75 -2.98 -5.80 2.37
CA THR A 75 -3.62 -5.50 1.09
C THR A 75 -4.96 -6.20 1.03
N PHE A 76 -5.93 -5.51 0.45
CA PHE A 76 -7.30 -6.02 0.38
C PHE A 76 -7.86 -5.73 -1.01
N THR A 77 -8.67 -6.66 -1.52
CA THR A 77 -9.58 -6.33 -2.61
C THR A 77 -10.72 -5.48 -2.01
N PRO A 78 -11.46 -4.74 -2.84
CA PRO A 78 -12.59 -3.96 -2.32
C PRO A 78 -13.59 -4.82 -1.55
N GLU A 79 -13.87 -6.04 -2.03
CA GLU A 79 -14.80 -6.94 -1.35
C GLU A 79 -14.26 -7.38 0.00
N ALA A 80 -12.99 -7.78 0.05
CA ALA A 80 -12.37 -8.22 1.30
C ALA A 80 -12.36 -7.09 2.33
N TRP A 81 -12.13 -5.86 1.89
CA TRP A 81 -12.14 -4.70 2.76
C TRP A 81 -13.54 -4.45 3.36
N GLN A 82 -14.58 -4.60 2.53
CA GLN A 82 -15.95 -4.49 2.99
C GLN A 82 -16.25 -5.56 4.04
N ASN A 83 -15.85 -6.81 3.77
CA ASN A 83 -16.09 -7.93 4.67
C ASN A 83 -15.34 -7.79 5.98
N ALA A 84 -14.22 -7.11 5.98
CA ALA A 84 -13.45 -6.83 7.19
C ALA A 84 -14.05 -5.67 8.00
N GLY A 85 -15.17 -5.07 7.57
CA GLY A 85 -15.78 -3.95 8.26
C GLY A 85 -15.02 -2.66 8.06
N LYS A 86 -14.18 -2.58 7.04
CA LYS A 86 -13.37 -1.39 6.72
C LYS A 86 -12.47 -0.99 7.86
N ARG A 87 -11.90 -1.97 8.54
CA ARG A 87 -10.96 -1.72 9.63
C ARG A 87 -9.98 -2.89 9.75
N ILE A 88 -8.93 -2.62 10.42
CA ILE A 88 -7.84 -3.56 10.63
C ILE A 88 -7.79 -4.08 12.04
#